data_456e1d75cbf2890b9f1719c97ee9258d
#
_entry.id   456e1d75cbf2890b9f1719c97ee9258d
#
_cell.length_a   1.000
_cell.length_b   1.000
_cell.length_c   1.000
_cell.angle_alpha   90.00
_cell.angle_beta   90.00
_cell.angle_gamma   90.00
#
_symmetry.space_group_name_H-M   'P 1'
#
loop_
_entity.id
_entity.type
_entity.pdbx_description
1 polymer ?
#
loop_
_entity_poly.entity_id
_entity_poly.type
_entity_poly.pdbx_seq_one_letter_code
_entity_poly.pdbx_strand_id
1 'polypeptide(L)'
;MNFTQQLNSIGTFQGNVLLSGINSTNLNVYNGTTPGKTILWVIYNDTESSNSYPVWSGVIWNREYDSENQTLSITAQEMLSLYQRRRISDTKTYTAQDPTYVAQNLMQYTEAKSYGKTGLTYSVPSSSFSTTKTYNNYEFKSVYQAVKDLAQNFFDFAIIPYLSGGDLVNQFTIGLPLGTPYSSSDPTSAVFQFPGNVISYRFPEDGISAANRLYGLGYGANSKKLTTTAVDSAKYTDGFPLLEDAVNYIDIGDQTLLNNTTLGHLNAVSYPPTTVEIVIPTYVDPYYYTHYSIGDTVQVRINDDYFPSGLNLILRIVGMSVNPGENGPDRVTLTLTRELASGSVV
;
A
#
# COMPACT_ATOMS: atom_id res chain seq x y z
N MET A 1 -3.11 -18.83 -10.27
CA MET A 1 -2.31 -17.61 -10.06
C MET A 1 -2.82 -16.85 -8.86
N ASN A 2 -1.99 -16.04 -8.23
CA ASN A 2 -2.40 -15.06 -7.24
C ASN A 2 -1.54 -13.80 -7.36
N PHE A 3 -2.05 -12.66 -6.92
CA PHE A 3 -1.25 -11.46 -6.81
C PHE A 3 -1.69 -10.62 -5.62
N THR A 4 -0.77 -9.82 -5.11
CA THR A 4 -0.99 -8.93 -3.97
C THR A 4 -0.64 -7.50 -4.32
N GLN A 5 -1.35 -6.55 -3.71
CA GLN A 5 -1.03 -5.14 -3.69
C GLN A 5 -0.94 -4.67 -2.24
N GLN A 6 0.01 -3.80 -1.94
CA GLN A 6 0.21 -3.27 -0.59
C GLN A 6 0.51 -1.78 -0.65
N LEU A 7 -0.17 -1.01 0.18
CA LEU A 7 0.08 0.42 0.32
C LEU A 7 1.51 0.64 0.86
N ASN A 8 2.25 1.58 0.27
CA ASN A 8 3.62 1.93 0.65
C ASN A 8 4.61 0.75 0.61
N SER A 9 4.28 -0.33 -0.08
CA SER A 9 5.08 -1.55 -0.13
C SER A 9 5.07 -2.18 -1.53
N ILE A 10 5.71 -3.33 -1.65
CA ILE A 10 5.85 -4.05 -2.92
C ILE A 10 4.97 -5.29 -2.88
N GLY A 11 3.94 -5.31 -3.72
CA GLY A 11 3.13 -6.50 -3.95
C GLY A 11 3.84 -7.55 -4.80
N THR A 12 3.28 -8.75 -4.80
CA THR A 12 3.86 -9.92 -5.47
C THR A 12 2.86 -10.58 -6.40
N PHE A 13 3.37 -11.28 -7.39
CA PHE A 13 2.61 -12.17 -8.26
C PHE A 13 3.25 -13.55 -8.27
N GLN A 14 2.42 -14.57 -8.23
CA GLN A 14 2.81 -15.96 -8.43
C GLN A 14 1.78 -16.66 -9.32
N GLY A 15 2.25 -17.35 -10.34
CA GLY A 15 1.37 -18.05 -11.26
C GLY A 15 2.08 -19.16 -12.02
N ASN A 16 1.30 -20.16 -12.43
CA ASN A 16 1.75 -21.26 -13.24
C ASN A 16 1.02 -21.24 -14.58
N VAL A 17 1.75 -21.50 -15.66
CA VAL A 17 1.24 -21.58 -17.02
C VAL A 17 1.53 -22.97 -17.56
N LEU A 18 0.50 -23.72 -17.91
CA LEU A 18 0.64 -24.99 -18.61
C LEU A 18 0.95 -24.70 -20.08
N LEU A 19 2.10 -25.15 -20.57
CA LEU A 19 2.54 -24.93 -21.94
C LEU A 19 2.06 -25.99 -22.92
N SER A 20 1.57 -27.13 -22.43
CA SER A 20 0.95 -28.16 -23.27
C SER A 20 -0.31 -27.62 -23.95
N GLY A 21 -0.35 -27.69 -25.27
CA GLY A 21 -1.49 -27.17 -26.05
C GLY A 21 -1.44 -25.68 -26.38
N ILE A 22 -0.48 -24.91 -25.89
CA ILE A 22 -0.22 -23.58 -26.41
C ILE A 22 0.41 -23.73 -27.79
N ASN A 23 -0.30 -23.28 -28.81
CA ASN A 23 0.18 -23.31 -30.20
C ASN A 23 1.33 -22.30 -30.33
N SER A 24 2.56 -22.76 -30.09
CA SER A 24 3.76 -21.96 -29.88
C SER A 24 4.36 -21.33 -31.13
N THR A 25 3.69 -21.44 -32.28
CA THR A 25 4.23 -20.97 -33.56
C THR A 25 4.51 -19.46 -33.59
N ASN A 26 3.91 -18.68 -32.69
CA ASN A 26 4.11 -17.22 -32.59
C ASN A 26 4.48 -16.70 -31.21
N LEU A 27 4.52 -17.52 -30.15
CA LEU A 27 4.83 -17.13 -28.80
C LEU A 27 6.20 -17.67 -28.39
N ASN A 28 7.22 -16.81 -28.42
CA ASN A 28 8.50 -17.15 -27.80
C ASN A 28 8.40 -16.94 -26.29
N VAL A 29 7.81 -17.91 -25.58
CA VAL A 29 7.62 -17.90 -24.14
C VAL A 29 8.93 -17.66 -23.41
N TYR A 30 10.02 -18.28 -23.88
CA TYR A 30 11.34 -18.11 -23.27
C TYR A 30 11.82 -16.65 -23.27
N ASN A 31 11.75 -15.98 -24.42
CA ASN A 31 12.16 -14.57 -24.52
C ASN A 31 11.12 -13.62 -23.93
N GLY A 32 9.84 -13.96 -24.02
CA GLY A 32 8.73 -13.18 -23.48
C GLY A 32 8.61 -13.17 -21.96
N THR A 33 9.29 -14.08 -21.25
CA THR A 33 9.25 -14.16 -19.80
C THR A 33 10.63 -13.99 -19.14
N THR A 34 11.54 -13.25 -19.78
CA THR A 34 12.93 -13.09 -19.31
C THR A 34 12.98 -12.36 -17.96
N PRO A 35 13.54 -12.97 -16.89
CA PRO A 35 13.66 -12.34 -15.58
C PRO A 35 14.47 -11.05 -15.61
N GLY A 36 14.03 -10.05 -14.84
CA GLY A 36 14.65 -8.73 -14.75
C GLY A 36 14.43 -7.82 -15.97
N LYS A 37 13.78 -8.32 -17.05
CA LYS A 37 13.53 -7.60 -18.29
C LYS A 37 12.05 -7.44 -18.60
N THR A 38 11.26 -8.50 -18.40
CA THR A 38 9.85 -8.53 -18.81
C THR A 38 8.96 -7.95 -17.72
N ILE A 39 8.08 -7.04 -18.12
CA ILE A 39 6.99 -6.52 -17.29
C ILE A 39 5.76 -7.40 -17.53
N LEU A 40 5.22 -7.97 -16.47
CA LEU A 40 3.98 -8.74 -16.46
C LEU A 40 2.83 -7.79 -16.10
N TRP A 41 1.72 -7.92 -16.81
CA TRP A 41 0.50 -7.18 -16.55
C TRP A 41 -0.64 -8.16 -16.27
N VAL A 42 -1.44 -7.86 -15.24
CA VAL A 42 -2.70 -8.54 -14.98
C VAL A 42 -3.82 -7.62 -15.39
N ILE A 43 -4.67 -8.13 -16.30
CA ILE A 43 -5.81 -7.38 -16.83
C ILE A 43 -7.09 -8.06 -16.35
N TYR A 44 -7.92 -7.29 -15.65
CA TYR A 44 -9.27 -7.69 -15.30
C TYR A 44 -10.21 -7.33 -16.45
N ASN A 45 -10.87 -8.33 -16.99
CA ASN A 45 -11.88 -8.13 -18.04
C ASN A 45 -13.25 -8.18 -17.38
N ASP A 46 -13.90 -7.05 -17.33
CA ASP A 46 -15.28 -6.95 -16.87
C ASP A 46 -16.22 -7.41 -18.01
N THR A 47 -16.87 -8.54 -17.79
CA THR A 47 -17.76 -9.15 -18.79
C THR A 47 -19.08 -8.39 -18.92
N GLU A 48 -19.49 -7.61 -17.94
CA GLU A 48 -20.74 -6.85 -17.97
C GLU A 48 -20.57 -5.54 -18.74
N SER A 49 -19.51 -4.80 -18.49
CA SER A 49 -19.24 -3.53 -19.19
C SER A 49 -18.40 -3.68 -20.45
N SER A 50 -17.87 -4.89 -20.74
CA SER A 50 -16.90 -5.15 -21.82
C SER A 50 -15.61 -4.31 -21.72
N ASN A 51 -15.31 -3.77 -20.53
CA ASN A 51 -14.10 -3.01 -20.29
C ASN A 51 -12.98 -3.90 -19.76
N SER A 52 -11.75 -3.52 -20.07
CA SER A 52 -10.54 -4.19 -19.60
C SER A 52 -9.73 -3.21 -18.75
N TYR A 53 -9.39 -3.63 -17.53
CA TYR A 53 -8.68 -2.80 -16.56
C TYR A 53 -7.35 -3.45 -16.20
N PRO A 54 -6.20 -2.79 -16.40
CA PRO A 54 -4.95 -3.27 -15.86
C PRO A 54 -4.97 -3.08 -14.33
N VAL A 55 -5.03 -4.19 -13.61
CA VAL A 55 -5.20 -4.18 -12.15
C VAL A 55 -3.88 -4.39 -11.41
N TRP A 56 -2.87 -4.92 -12.09
CA TRP A 56 -1.56 -5.17 -11.50
C TRP A 56 -0.47 -5.14 -12.57
N SER A 57 0.72 -4.68 -12.21
CA SER A 57 1.91 -4.76 -13.06
C SER A 57 3.17 -4.95 -12.24
N GLY A 58 4.10 -5.72 -12.77
CA GLY A 58 5.37 -5.95 -12.09
C GLY A 58 6.42 -6.61 -12.97
N VAL A 59 7.63 -6.68 -12.44
CA VAL A 59 8.78 -7.26 -13.12
C VAL A 59 8.86 -8.74 -12.78
N ILE A 60 9.00 -9.59 -13.78
CA ILE A 60 9.30 -11.01 -13.58
C ILE A 60 10.72 -11.11 -13.01
N TRP A 61 10.86 -11.64 -11.79
CA TRP A 61 12.16 -11.84 -11.16
C TRP A 61 12.64 -13.29 -11.22
N ASN A 62 11.71 -14.24 -11.19
CA ASN A 62 12.03 -15.65 -11.31
C ASN A 62 11.07 -16.35 -12.26
N ARG A 63 11.58 -17.36 -12.94
CA ARG A 63 10.80 -18.33 -13.67
C ARG A 63 11.47 -19.68 -13.59
N GLU A 64 10.67 -20.74 -13.57
CA GLU A 64 11.10 -22.12 -13.57
C GLU A 64 10.24 -22.92 -14.55
N TYR A 65 10.87 -23.66 -15.42
CA TYR A 65 10.16 -24.54 -16.34
C TYR A 65 10.40 -26.00 -15.95
N ASP A 66 9.32 -26.69 -15.65
CA ASP A 66 9.29 -28.12 -15.43
C ASP A 66 8.89 -28.83 -16.74
N SER A 67 9.84 -29.55 -17.30
CA SER A 67 9.65 -30.27 -18.58
C SER A 67 8.78 -31.52 -18.44
N GLU A 68 8.73 -32.13 -17.25
CA GLU A 68 7.92 -33.32 -16.99
C GLU A 68 6.43 -32.96 -17.01
N ASN A 69 6.07 -31.89 -16.32
CA ASN A 69 4.69 -31.39 -16.24
C ASN A 69 4.37 -30.32 -17.30
N GLN A 70 5.34 -29.93 -18.13
CA GLN A 70 5.23 -28.85 -19.11
C GLN A 70 4.67 -27.54 -18.54
N THR A 71 5.06 -27.25 -17.31
CA THR A 71 4.56 -26.10 -16.55
C THR A 71 5.65 -25.06 -16.37
N LEU A 72 5.30 -23.79 -16.65
CA LEU A 72 6.14 -22.63 -16.39
C LEU A 72 5.62 -21.91 -15.14
N SER A 73 6.40 -21.92 -14.08
CA SER A 73 6.15 -21.13 -12.87
C SER A 73 6.79 -19.75 -13.00
N ILE A 74 6.04 -18.70 -12.69
CA ILE A 74 6.49 -17.30 -12.77
C ILE A 74 6.25 -16.64 -11.42
N THR A 75 7.28 -15.94 -10.91
CA THR A 75 7.13 -15.01 -9.80
C THR A 75 7.56 -13.61 -10.24
N ALA A 76 6.73 -12.62 -9.90
CA ALA A 76 6.99 -11.23 -10.19
C ALA A 76 6.71 -10.34 -8.97
N GLN A 77 7.26 -9.16 -8.96
CA GLN A 77 7.02 -8.14 -7.94
C GLN A 77 6.63 -6.84 -8.64
N GLU A 78 5.77 -6.05 -7.98
CA GLU A 78 5.33 -4.76 -8.51
C GLU A 78 6.48 -3.88 -8.99
N MET A 79 6.17 -2.91 -9.84
CA MET A 79 7.15 -2.03 -10.47
C MET A 79 8.06 -1.30 -9.47
N LEU A 80 7.61 -1.08 -8.22
CA LEU A 80 8.43 -0.54 -7.13
C LEU A 80 9.67 -1.39 -6.84
N SER A 81 9.67 -2.68 -7.16
CA SER A 81 10.82 -3.59 -6.98
C SER A 81 12.05 -3.18 -7.81
N LEU A 82 11.86 -2.53 -8.95
CA LEU A 82 12.97 -1.93 -9.70
C LEU A 82 13.66 -0.83 -8.90
N TYR A 83 12.89 0.02 -8.22
CA TYR A 83 13.42 1.14 -7.43
C TYR A 83 14.08 0.68 -6.13
N GLN A 84 13.74 -0.52 -5.64
CA GLN A 84 14.48 -1.17 -4.58
C GLN A 84 15.92 -1.52 -5.00
N ARG A 85 16.13 -1.81 -6.28
CA ARG A 85 17.45 -2.13 -6.86
C ARG A 85 18.21 -0.89 -7.36
N ARG A 86 17.57 0.26 -7.50
CA ARG A 86 18.17 1.50 -7.95
C ARG A 86 18.75 2.28 -6.78
N ARG A 87 19.95 2.85 -6.99
CA ARG A 87 20.72 3.52 -5.93
C ARG A 87 20.85 5.00 -6.17
N ILE A 88 20.82 5.77 -5.08
CA ILE A 88 21.21 7.17 -5.07
C ILE A 88 22.75 7.17 -5.03
N SER A 89 23.39 7.47 -6.17
CA SER A 89 24.84 7.42 -6.36
C SER A 89 25.50 8.78 -6.41
N ASP A 90 24.71 9.86 -6.39
CA ASP A 90 25.17 11.23 -6.27
C ASP A 90 24.62 11.84 -4.99
N THR A 91 25.40 12.69 -4.31
CA THR A 91 24.88 13.39 -3.14
C THR A 91 23.74 14.31 -3.54
N LYS A 92 22.57 14.11 -2.92
CA LYS A 92 21.36 14.89 -3.12
C LYS A 92 20.99 15.59 -1.81
N THR A 93 20.96 16.93 -1.85
CA THR A 93 20.55 17.74 -0.70
C THR A 93 19.29 18.50 -1.03
N TYR A 94 18.30 18.36 -0.19
CA TYR A 94 17.02 19.05 -0.25
C TYR A 94 16.90 19.89 1.01
N THR A 95 16.72 21.20 0.88
CA THR A 95 16.60 22.14 2.01
C THR A 95 15.22 22.77 1.97
N ALA A 96 14.43 22.58 3.00
CA ALA A 96 13.07 23.11 3.12
C ALA A 96 12.21 22.80 1.86
N GLN A 97 12.28 21.56 1.36
CA GLN A 97 11.52 21.13 0.19
C GLN A 97 10.29 20.33 0.60
N ASP A 98 9.25 20.38 -0.25
CA ASP A 98 8.09 19.51 -0.15
C ASP A 98 8.52 18.03 -0.24
N PRO A 99 8.17 17.18 0.75
CA PRO A 99 8.56 15.77 0.74
C PRO A 99 8.01 14.99 -0.46
N THR A 100 6.87 15.36 -1.02
CA THR A 100 6.32 14.73 -2.22
C THR A 100 7.15 15.06 -3.46
N TYR A 101 7.62 16.30 -3.56
CA TYR A 101 8.59 16.71 -4.59
C TYR A 101 9.91 15.95 -4.44
N VAL A 102 10.42 15.78 -3.21
CA VAL A 102 11.65 15.02 -2.96
C VAL A 102 11.49 13.59 -3.45
N ALA A 103 10.38 12.93 -3.13
CA ALA A 103 10.10 11.57 -3.58
C ALA A 103 10.06 11.47 -5.11
N GLN A 104 9.32 12.35 -5.78
CA GLN A 104 9.26 12.41 -7.24
C GLN A 104 10.64 12.64 -7.87
N ASN A 105 11.41 13.56 -7.33
CA ASN A 105 12.74 13.89 -7.84
C ASN A 105 13.70 12.71 -7.73
N LEU A 106 13.65 11.94 -6.64
CA LEU A 106 14.44 10.72 -6.46
C LEU A 106 14.07 9.63 -7.48
N MET A 107 12.79 9.47 -7.77
CA MET A 107 12.32 8.54 -8.81
C MET A 107 12.84 8.98 -10.18
N GLN A 108 12.62 10.24 -10.57
CA GLN A 108 13.06 10.82 -11.83
C GLN A 108 14.59 10.81 -12.01
N TYR A 109 15.33 11.03 -10.92
CA TYR A 109 16.80 10.95 -10.93
C TYR A 109 17.29 9.60 -11.45
N THR A 110 16.66 8.49 -11.05
CA THR A 110 17.07 7.16 -11.53
C THR A 110 16.51 6.81 -12.91
N GLU A 111 15.38 7.40 -13.30
CA GLU A 111 14.87 7.31 -14.68
C GLU A 111 15.80 8.01 -15.69
N ALA A 112 16.45 9.08 -15.27
CA ALA A 112 17.39 9.84 -16.11
C ALA A 112 18.76 9.16 -16.30
N LYS A 113 19.08 8.12 -15.54
CA LYS A 113 20.33 7.35 -15.73
C LYS A 113 20.29 6.57 -17.04
N SER A 114 21.47 6.29 -17.60
CA SER A 114 21.60 5.40 -18.76
C SER A 114 20.91 4.07 -18.46
N TYR A 115 20.03 3.63 -19.37
CA TYR A 115 19.19 2.44 -19.23
C TYR A 115 18.21 2.49 -18.04
N GLY A 116 17.99 3.67 -17.44
CA GLY A 116 17.08 3.85 -16.30
C GLY A 116 15.60 4.03 -16.67
N LYS A 117 15.31 4.41 -17.91
CA LYS A 117 13.96 4.78 -18.34
C LYS A 117 13.00 3.59 -18.32
N THR A 118 11.89 3.70 -17.57
CA THR A 118 10.81 2.69 -17.51
C THR A 118 9.51 3.16 -18.16
N GLY A 119 9.41 4.44 -18.53
CA GLY A 119 8.18 5.03 -19.06
C GLY A 119 7.16 5.39 -17.97
N LEU A 120 7.61 5.50 -16.73
CA LEU A 120 6.76 5.86 -15.59
C LEU A 120 6.19 7.28 -15.76
N THR A 121 4.91 7.44 -15.52
CA THR A 121 4.24 8.74 -15.36
C THR A 121 4.08 9.09 -13.89
N TYR A 122 3.69 10.33 -13.57
CA TYR A 122 3.68 10.83 -12.21
C TYR A 122 2.37 11.55 -11.90
N SER A 123 1.74 11.21 -10.77
CA SER A 123 0.63 11.92 -10.16
C SER A 123 1.02 12.25 -8.73
N VAL A 124 1.55 13.47 -8.53
CA VAL A 124 2.16 13.87 -7.27
C VAL A 124 1.61 15.23 -6.86
N PRO A 125 0.72 15.28 -5.86
CA PRO A 125 0.20 16.52 -5.31
C PRO A 125 1.28 17.23 -4.48
N SER A 126 1.17 18.55 -4.35
CA SER A 126 1.97 19.31 -3.38
C SER A 126 1.40 19.08 -1.99
N SER A 127 2.28 18.85 -1.01
CA SER A 127 1.93 18.81 0.40
C SER A 127 2.11 20.19 1.05
N SER A 128 1.53 20.37 2.25
CA SER A 128 1.77 21.57 3.06
C SER A 128 3.02 21.43 3.94
N PHE A 129 3.75 20.32 3.81
CA PHE A 129 4.90 20.01 4.65
C PHE A 129 6.21 20.41 4.01
N SER A 130 7.25 20.49 4.83
CA SER A 130 8.60 20.83 4.42
C SER A 130 9.60 19.91 5.11
N THR A 131 10.56 19.38 4.37
CA THR A 131 11.63 18.54 4.91
C THR A 131 13.00 19.00 4.45
N THR A 132 14.01 18.75 5.27
CA THR A 132 15.42 18.92 4.92
C THR A 132 16.10 17.57 5.03
N LYS A 133 16.59 17.06 3.90
CA LYS A 133 17.19 15.74 3.78
C LYS A 133 18.44 15.79 2.92
N THR A 134 19.47 15.06 3.33
CA THR A 134 20.65 14.80 2.50
C THR A 134 20.82 13.30 2.35
N TYR A 135 20.92 12.85 1.11
CA TYR A 135 21.26 11.47 0.74
C TYR A 135 22.68 11.50 0.22
N ASN A 136 23.60 10.90 0.95
CA ASN A 136 25.00 10.90 0.59
C ASN A 136 25.30 9.80 -0.45
N ASN A 137 26.16 10.10 -1.41
CA ASN A 137 26.53 9.17 -2.48
C ASN A 137 27.16 7.87 -1.97
N TYR A 138 27.92 7.92 -0.87
CA TYR A 138 28.60 6.77 -0.28
C TYR A 138 27.65 5.80 0.48
N GLU A 139 26.41 6.21 0.77
CA GLU A 139 25.41 5.37 1.41
C GLU A 139 24.74 4.41 0.42
N PHE A 140 24.75 4.74 -0.87
CA PHE A 140 24.08 3.99 -1.93
C PHE A 140 22.66 3.54 -1.54
N LYS A 141 21.95 4.42 -0.83
CA LYS A 141 20.57 4.13 -0.36
C LYS A 141 19.68 3.81 -1.56
N SER A 142 18.81 2.79 -1.43
CA SER A 142 17.86 2.50 -2.50
C SER A 142 16.80 3.61 -2.60
N VAL A 143 16.37 3.91 -3.83
CA VAL A 143 15.34 4.94 -4.05
C VAL A 143 14.02 4.54 -3.39
N TYR A 144 13.62 3.28 -3.50
CA TYR A 144 12.44 2.78 -2.80
C TYR A 144 12.50 3.04 -1.29
N GLN A 145 13.62 2.70 -0.64
CA GLN A 145 13.75 2.92 0.80
C GLN A 145 13.73 4.41 1.16
N ALA A 146 14.36 5.26 0.33
CA ALA A 146 14.34 6.70 0.56
C ALA A 146 12.92 7.30 0.44
N VAL A 147 12.13 6.83 -0.54
CA VAL A 147 10.72 7.22 -0.70
C VAL A 147 9.86 6.66 0.44
N LYS A 148 10.08 5.40 0.83
CA LYS A 148 9.37 4.76 1.95
C LYS A 148 9.61 5.48 3.28
N ASP A 149 10.84 5.90 3.56
CA ASP A 149 11.16 6.65 4.78
C ASP A 149 10.48 8.03 4.80
N LEU A 150 10.34 8.70 3.66
CA LEU A 150 9.56 9.93 3.55
C LEU A 150 8.06 9.66 3.77
N ALA A 151 7.55 8.58 3.17
CA ALA A 151 6.13 8.23 3.24
C ALA A 151 5.68 7.95 4.67
N GLN A 152 6.54 7.42 5.54
CA GLN A 152 6.20 7.16 6.95
C GLN A 152 5.66 8.39 7.69
N ASN A 153 6.02 9.61 7.27
CA ASN A 153 5.67 10.82 7.98
C ASN A 153 4.81 11.80 7.17
N PHE A 154 4.70 11.63 5.84
CA PHE A 154 4.18 12.72 5.02
C PHE A 154 3.13 12.34 3.99
N PHE A 155 3.13 11.10 3.47
CA PHE A 155 2.24 10.72 2.38
C PHE A 155 2.17 9.19 2.19
N ASP A 156 1.22 8.75 1.38
CA ASP A 156 1.19 7.40 0.84
C ASP A 156 1.65 7.37 -0.61
N PHE A 157 2.10 6.21 -1.08
CA PHE A 157 2.50 6.03 -2.48
C PHE A 157 2.21 4.62 -3.01
N ALA A 158 2.00 4.55 -4.31
CA ALA A 158 1.89 3.31 -5.07
C ALA A 158 2.34 3.52 -6.52
N ILE A 159 2.62 2.44 -7.26
CA ILE A 159 2.65 2.50 -8.72
C ILE A 159 1.38 1.83 -9.24
N ILE A 160 0.52 2.62 -9.85
CA ILE A 160 -0.80 2.20 -10.31
C ILE A 160 -0.75 1.99 -11.83
N PRO A 161 -1.09 0.79 -12.34
CA PRO A 161 -1.22 0.56 -13.76
C PRO A 161 -2.53 1.16 -14.29
N TYR A 162 -2.51 1.70 -15.51
CA TYR A 162 -3.72 2.19 -16.18
C TYR A 162 -3.57 2.15 -17.71
N LEU A 163 -4.67 2.33 -18.42
CA LEU A 163 -4.69 2.47 -19.88
C LEU A 163 -4.70 3.96 -20.27
N SER A 164 -3.80 4.33 -21.17
CA SER A 164 -3.74 5.67 -21.74
C SER A 164 -3.68 5.57 -23.28
N GLY A 165 -4.76 5.97 -23.94
CA GLY A 165 -4.83 5.91 -25.40
C GLY A 165 -4.71 4.48 -25.99
N GLY A 166 -4.99 3.44 -25.20
CA GLY A 166 -4.82 2.03 -25.54
C GLY A 166 -3.48 1.42 -25.09
N ASP A 167 -2.55 2.22 -24.63
CA ASP A 167 -1.26 1.76 -24.11
C ASP A 167 -1.32 1.46 -22.61
N LEU A 168 -0.63 0.41 -22.18
CA LEU A 168 -0.44 0.06 -20.79
C LEU A 168 0.64 0.97 -20.17
N VAL A 169 0.27 1.74 -19.16
CA VAL A 169 1.13 2.73 -18.52
C VAL A 169 1.17 2.51 -17.01
N ASN A 170 2.33 2.71 -16.41
CA ASN A 170 2.52 2.73 -14.96
C ASN A 170 2.62 4.17 -14.46
N GLN A 171 1.91 4.50 -13.40
CA GLN A 171 1.94 5.82 -12.78
C GLN A 171 2.40 5.74 -11.33
N PHE A 172 3.48 6.44 -11.01
CA PHE A 172 3.83 6.70 -9.62
C PHE A 172 2.88 7.74 -9.05
N THR A 173 2.08 7.31 -8.09
CA THR A 173 1.03 8.12 -7.49
C THR A 173 1.34 8.33 -6.01
N ILE A 174 1.25 9.59 -5.58
CA ILE A 174 1.28 9.97 -4.16
C ILE A 174 -0.10 10.48 -3.77
N GLY A 175 -0.56 10.11 -2.57
CA GLY A 175 -1.78 10.60 -1.95
C GLY A 175 -1.53 11.15 -0.54
N LEU A 176 -2.43 12.04 -0.08
CA LEU A 176 -2.32 12.74 1.19
C LEU A 176 -3.64 12.68 2.02
N PRO A 177 -4.12 11.47 2.38
CA PRO A 177 -3.71 10.09 2.06
C PRO A 177 -4.03 9.64 0.62
N LEU A 178 -3.51 8.49 0.20
CA LEU A 178 -3.92 7.84 -1.05
C LEU A 178 -5.27 7.16 -0.85
N GLY A 179 -6.12 7.20 -1.87
CA GLY A 179 -7.44 6.57 -1.88
C GLY A 179 -8.59 7.55 -1.63
N THR A 180 -9.80 7.04 -1.77
CA THR A 180 -11.05 7.79 -1.60
C THR A 180 -11.61 7.54 -0.20
N PRO A 181 -11.95 8.59 0.56
CA PRO A 181 -12.57 8.42 1.87
C PRO A 181 -14.02 7.91 1.73
N TYR A 182 -14.41 6.99 2.62
CA TYR A 182 -15.79 6.55 2.73
C TYR A 182 -16.72 7.74 3.06
N SER A 183 -17.85 7.80 2.36
CA SER A 183 -18.91 8.75 2.65
C SER A 183 -20.27 8.06 2.68
N SER A 184 -20.99 8.20 3.77
CA SER A 184 -22.34 7.63 3.91
C SER A 184 -23.38 8.26 2.97
N SER A 185 -23.07 9.42 2.41
CA SER A 185 -23.92 10.12 1.42
C SER A 185 -23.58 9.74 -0.02
N ASP A 186 -22.48 9.04 -0.25
CA ASP A 186 -22.08 8.56 -1.56
C ASP A 186 -22.51 7.10 -1.75
N PRO A 187 -23.47 6.81 -2.64
CA PRO A 187 -23.94 5.44 -2.86
C PRO A 187 -22.90 4.51 -3.49
N THR A 188 -21.80 5.06 -4.01
CA THR A 188 -20.70 4.28 -4.59
C THR A 188 -19.65 3.88 -3.55
N SER A 189 -19.72 4.42 -2.32
CA SER A 189 -18.84 4.05 -1.23
C SER A 189 -19.02 2.58 -0.83
N ALA A 190 -17.92 1.82 -0.82
CA ALA A 190 -17.97 0.38 -0.58
C ALA A 190 -18.39 0.03 0.86
N VAL A 191 -19.38 -0.87 0.97
CA VAL A 191 -19.87 -1.42 2.24
C VAL A 191 -19.74 -2.93 2.23
N PHE A 192 -18.98 -3.47 3.17
CA PHE A 192 -18.79 -4.91 3.37
C PHE A 192 -19.57 -5.38 4.58
N GLN A 193 -20.41 -6.40 4.41
CA GLN A 193 -21.29 -6.88 5.46
C GLN A 193 -21.18 -8.39 5.66
N PHE A 194 -21.04 -8.80 6.91
CA PHE A 194 -21.11 -10.20 7.32
C PHE A 194 -22.24 -10.40 8.36
N PRO A 195 -23.20 -11.33 8.13
CA PRO A 195 -23.41 -12.08 6.90
C PRO A 195 -23.92 -11.17 5.75
N GLY A 196 -23.51 -11.50 4.52
CA GLY A 196 -23.89 -10.74 3.33
C GLY A 196 -22.92 -10.94 2.18
N ASN A 197 -22.26 -9.86 1.74
CA ASN A 197 -21.27 -9.89 0.66
C ASN A 197 -19.85 -10.30 1.13
N VAL A 198 -19.61 -10.48 2.41
CA VAL A 198 -18.37 -11.03 2.98
C VAL A 198 -18.52 -12.55 3.17
N ILE A 199 -17.57 -13.33 2.65
CA ILE A 199 -17.52 -14.79 2.80
C ILE A 199 -17.07 -15.18 4.21
N SER A 200 -15.98 -14.54 4.67
CA SER A 200 -15.40 -14.75 6.00
C SER A 200 -14.57 -13.54 6.40
N TYR A 201 -14.32 -13.42 7.69
CA TYR A 201 -13.45 -12.39 8.23
C TYR A 201 -12.53 -12.96 9.32
N ARG A 202 -11.41 -12.26 9.57
CA ARG A 202 -10.55 -12.43 10.75
C ARG A 202 -10.42 -11.09 11.43
N PHE A 203 -10.52 -11.10 12.74
CA PHE A 203 -10.46 -9.90 13.57
C PHE A 203 -9.41 -10.12 14.68
N PRO A 204 -8.10 -10.04 14.34
CA PRO A 204 -7.05 -10.16 15.33
C PRO A 204 -6.93 -8.86 16.13
N GLU A 205 -6.78 -8.97 17.44
CA GLU A 205 -6.51 -7.86 18.34
C GLU A 205 -5.22 -8.17 19.12
N ASP A 206 -4.23 -7.29 19.01
CA ASP A 206 -2.97 -7.44 19.73
C ASP A 206 -2.84 -6.34 20.79
N GLY A 207 -3.15 -6.68 22.04
CA GLY A 207 -3.05 -5.76 23.17
C GLY A 207 -1.61 -5.45 23.62
N ILE A 208 -0.60 -6.21 23.12
CA ILE A 208 0.81 -5.98 23.51
C ILE A 208 1.32 -4.66 22.92
N SER A 209 0.89 -4.34 21.70
CA SER A 209 1.28 -3.12 21.00
C SER A 209 0.37 -1.91 21.31
N ALA A 210 -0.64 -2.08 22.17
CA ALA A 210 -1.56 -0.99 22.52
C ALA A 210 -0.89 0.02 23.47
N ALA A 211 -1.12 1.32 23.21
CA ALA A 211 -0.71 2.40 24.09
C ALA A 211 -1.85 3.41 24.24
N ASN A 212 -2.10 3.90 25.46
CA ASN A 212 -3.05 4.97 25.72
C ASN A 212 -2.35 6.27 26.16
N ARG A 213 -1.01 6.24 26.26
CA ARG A 213 -0.16 7.42 26.38
C ARG A 213 1.08 7.24 25.50
N LEU A 214 1.33 8.21 24.62
CA LEU A 214 2.42 8.16 23.66
C LEU A 214 3.31 9.39 23.81
N TYR A 215 4.63 9.16 23.94
CA TYR A 215 5.64 10.20 23.93
C TYR A 215 6.24 10.32 22.53
N GLY A 216 6.03 11.45 21.86
CA GLY A 216 6.65 11.78 20.58
C GLY A 216 7.99 12.48 20.80
N LEU A 217 9.05 11.94 20.19
CA LEU A 217 10.42 12.44 20.32
C LEU A 217 10.88 12.95 18.95
N GLY A 218 10.85 14.28 18.74
CA GLY A 218 11.18 14.95 17.49
C GLY A 218 12.68 15.18 17.29
N TYR A 219 13.01 16.14 16.41
CA TYR A 219 14.37 16.55 16.12
C TYR A 219 15.07 17.14 17.34
N GLY A 220 16.39 16.95 17.40
CA GLY A 220 17.27 17.49 18.44
C GLY A 220 17.98 16.42 19.25
N ALA A 221 18.80 16.84 20.19
CA ALA A 221 19.58 15.96 21.06
C ALA A 221 19.54 16.44 22.52
N ASN A 222 19.58 15.51 23.44
CA ASN A 222 19.58 15.77 24.89
C ASN A 222 18.40 16.67 25.31
N SER A 223 18.62 17.67 26.12
CA SER A 223 17.60 18.60 26.59
C SER A 223 17.04 19.56 25.53
N LYS A 224 17.59 19.55 24.30
CA LYS A 224 17.11 20.35 23.18
C LYS A 224 16.23 19.53 22.21
N LYS A 225 15.97 18.27 22.53
CA LYS A 225 15.10 17.41 21.73
C LYS A 225 13.66 17.89 21.84
N LEU A 226 12.98 18.06 20.72
CA LEU A 226 11.55 18.33 20.73
C LEU A 226 10.81 17.11 21.29
N THR A 227 9.87 17.34 22.19
CA THR A 227 9.07 16.29 22.80
C THR A 227 7.60 16.71 22.86
N THR A 228 6.74 15.73 22.79
CA THR A 228 5.29 15.91 23.02
C THR A 228 4.72 14.68 23.71
N THR A 229 3.53 14.82 24.26
CA THR A 229 2.79 13.72 24.89
C THR A 229 1.35 13.77 24.40
N ALA A 230 0.87 12.66 23.87
CA ALA A 230 -0.52 12.45 23.56
C ALA A 230 -1.13 11.43 24.53
N VAL A 231 -2.40 11.63 24.94
CA VAL A 231 -3.09 10.79 25.92
C VAL A 231 -4.52 10.56 25.46
N ASP A 232 -4.93 9.30 25.43
CA ASP A 232 -6.33 8.89 25.26
C ASP A 232 -6.94 8.65 26.65
N SER A 233 -7.50 9.70 27.23
CA SER A 233 -8.10 9.66 28.57
C SER A 233 -9.39 8.82 28.63
N ALA A 234 -10.06 8.60 27.50
CA ALA A 234 -11.27 7.77 27.45
C ALA A 234 -10.94 6.33 27.84
N LYS A 235 -9.76 5.83 27.48
CA LYS A 235 -9.31 4.48 27.81
C LYS A 235 -9.23 4.23 29.33
N TYR A 236 -8.83 5.22 30.09
CA TYR A 236 -8.82 5.07 31.55
C TYR A 236 -10.23 4.97 32.12
N THR A 237 -11.19 5.68 31.51
CA THR A 237 -12.61 5.58 31.87
C THR A 237 -13.19 4.23 31.50
N ASP A 238 -12.73 3.64 30.38
CA ASP A 238 -13.09 2.29 29.94
C ASP A 238 -12.42 1.17 30.76
N GLY A 239 -11.57 1.52 31.75
CA GLY A 239 -10.94 0.57 32.67
C GLY A 239 -9.60 0.00 32.16
N PHE A 240 -9.02 0.54 31.08
CA PHE A 240 -7.67 0.14 30.66
C PHE A 240 -6.62 0.64 31.64
N PRO A 241 -5.57 -0.15 31.94
CA PRO A 241 -4.43 0.31 32.71
C PRO A 241 -3.62 1.35 31.89
N LEU A 242 -2.69 2.05 32.57
CA LEU A 242 -1.75 2.90 31.89
C LEU A 242 -0.83 2.06 30.99
N LEU A 243 -0.88 2.29 29.68
CA LEU A 243 -0.04 1.69 28.66
C LEU A 243 0.75 2.80 27.97
N GLU A 244 2.04 2.86 28.21
CA GLU A 244 2.92 3.93 27.70
C GLU A 244 3.86 3.40 26.62
N ASP A 245 4.09 4.22 25.60
CA ASP A 245 5.13 3.98 24.60
C ASP A 245 5.79 5.30 24.18
N ALA A 246 6.97 5.22 23.54
CA ALA A 246 7.73 6.36 23.08
C ALA A 246 8.22 6.16 21.64
N VAL A 247 7.89 7.06 20.74
CA VAL A 247 8.22 6.97 19.32
C VAL A 247 9.13 8.10 18.89
N ASN A 248 10.18 7.75 18.14
CA ASN A 248 11.16 8.69 17.61
C ASN A 248 10.77 9.18 16.21
N TYR A 249 10.54 10.47 16.07
CA TYR A 249 10.29 11.21 14.83
C TYR A 249 11.46 12.16 14.56
N ILE A 250 12.66 11.62 14.40
CA ILE A 250 13.94 12.36 14.36
C ILE A 250 14.01 13.43 13.25
N ASP A 251 13.17 13.31 12.25
CA ASP A 251 13.12 14.23 11.10
C ASP A 251 12.11 15.38 11.29
N ILE A 252 11.30 15.34 12.35
CA ILE A 252 10.29 16.36 12.64
C ILE A 252 10.89 17.44 13.53
N GLY A 253 11.17 18.60 12.94
CA GLY A 253 11.70 19.79 13.60
C GLY A 253 10.64 20.84 13.96
N ASP A 254 9.38 20.63 13.59
CA ASP A 254 8.25 21.49 13.91
C ASP A 254 7.40 20.90 15.02
N GLN A 255 7.09 21.72 16.05
CA GLN A 255 6.35 21.26 17.24
C GLN A 255 4.89 20.91 16.90
N THR A 256 4.26 21.67 16.01
CA THR A 256 2.86 21.44 15.63
C THR A 256 2.73 20.13 14.86
N LEU A 257 3.65 19.89 13.94
CA LEU A 257 3.70 18.63 13.19
C LEU A 257 3.98 17.45 14.13
N LEU A 258 4.91 17.60 15.09
CA LEU A 258 5.21 16.57 16.08
C LEU A 258 3.97 16.22 16.93
N ASN A 259 3.22 17.24 17.38
CA ASN A 259 2.00 17.04 18.15
C ASN A 259 0.96 16.28 17.34
N ASN A 260 0.70 16.68 16.08
CA ASN A 260 -0.27 16.05 15.21
C ASN A 260 0.11 14.60 14.86
N THR A 261 1.38 14.37 14.53
CA THR A 261 1.89 13.03 14.21
C THR A 261 1.79 12.10 15.43
N THR A 262 2.15 12.59 16.62
CA THR A 262 2.07 11.80 17.85
C THR A 262 0.61 11.48 18.23
N LEU A 263 -0.30 12.44 18.06
CA LEU A 263 -1.72 12.20 18.30
C LEU A 263 -2.31 11.19 17.31
N GLY A 264 -1.94 11.31 16.04
CA GLY A 264 -2.36 10.37 15.04
C GLY A 264 -1.88 8.95 15.31
N HIS A 265 -0.62 8.80 15.68
CA HIS A 265 -0.08 7.50 16.06
C HIS A 265 -0.80 6.95 17.31
N LEU A 266 -1.06 7.78 18.32
CA LEU A 266 -1.84 7.35 19.48
C LEU A 266 -3.21 6.83 19.06
N ASN A 267 -3.92 7.52 18.17
CA ASN A 267 -5.23 7.08 17.68
C ASN A 267 -5.17 5.71 16.97
N ALA A 268 -4.05 5.37 16.36
CA ALA A 268 -3.83 4.07 15.72
C ALA A 268 -3.59 2.95 16.73
N VAL A 269 -2.92 3.24 17.86
CA VAL A 269 -2.49 2.24 18.84
C VAL A 269 -3.28 2.28 20.15
N SER A 270 -4.15 3.26 20.35
CA SER A 270 -4.95 3.39 21.58
C SER A 270 -6.00 2.29 21.76
N TYR A 271 -6.38 1.66 20.66
CA TYR A 271 -7.04 0.36 20.66
C TYR A 271 -6.03 -0.73 20.32
N PRO A 272 -6.21 -1.98 20.76
CA PRO A 272 -5.38 -3.06 20.25
C PRO A 272 -5.30 -2.96 18.72
N PRO A 273 -4.09 -2.85 18.14
CA PRO A 273 -3.95 -2.73 16.71
C PRO A 273 -4.70 -3.88 16.04
N THR A 274 -5.65 -3.52 15.21
CA THR A 274 -6.54 -4.48 14.55
C THR A 274 -6.31 -4.38 13.07
N THR A 275 -5.73 -5.43 12.51
CA THR A 275 -5.67 -5.62 11.06
C THR A 275 -6.77 -6.58 10.66
N VAL A 276 -7.94 -6.05 10.29
CA VAL A 276 -9.07 -6.87 9.89
C VAL A 276 -8.81 -7.44 8.50
N GLU A 277 -8.99 -8.74 8.35
CA GLU A 277 -8.99 -9.39 7.05
C GLU A 277 -10.42 -9.80 6.70
N ILE A 278 -10.88 -9.42 5.51
CA ILE A 278 -12.16 -9.89 4.97
C ILE A 278 -11.93 -10.57 3.63
N VAL A 279 -12.66 -11.66 3.39
CA VAL A 279 -12.66 -12.40 2.12
C VAL A 279 -13.98 -12.14 1.43
N ILE A 280 -13.91 -11.65 0.20
CA ILE A 280 -15.06 -11.27 -0.61
C ILE A 280 -14.98 -11.91 -2.01
N PRO A 281 -16.11 -12.22 -2.66
CA PRO A 281 -16.12 -12.63 -4.06
C PRO A 281 -15.98 -11.39 -4.97
N THR A 282 -15.37 -11.54 -6.13
CA THR A 282 -15.16 -10.41 -7.06
C THR A 282 -16.42 -9.96 -7.79
N TYR A 283 -17.43 -10.84 -7.87
CA TYR A 283 -18.65 -10.66 -8.68
C TYR A 283 -19.86 -10.14 -7.86
N VAL A 284 -19.67 -9.78 -6.60
CA VAL A 284 -20.72 -9.22 -5.73
C VAL A 284 -20.42 -7.77 -5.43
N ASP A 285 -21.47 -6.92 -5.43
CA ASP A 285 -21.34 -5.51 -5.02
C ASP A 285 -20.94 -5.38 -3.54
N PRO A 286 -19.89 -4.53 -3.27
CA PRO A 286 -19.09 -3.68 -4.15
C PRO A 286 -18.13 -4.50 -5.03
N TYR A 287 -18.15 -4.22 -6.34
CA TYR A 287 -17.35 -4.97 -7.31
C TYR A 287 -15.86 -4.63 -7.19
N TYR A 288 -15.03 -5.67 -7.32
CA TYR A 288 -13.58 -5.51 -7.36
C TYR A 288 -13.16 -4.52 -8.46
N TYR A 289 -12.19 -3.67 -8.13
CA TYR A 289 -11.57 -2.65 -8.97
C TYR A 289 -12.44 -1.45 -9.34
N THR A 290 -13.75 -1.60 -9.48
CA THR A 290 -14.64 -0.49 -9.87
C THR A 290 -15.15 0.31 -8.69
N HIS A 291 -15.36 -0.33 -7.52
CA HIS A 291 -15.92 0.31 -6.33
C HIS A 291 -14.92 0.51 -5.20
N TYR A 292 -13.77 -0.15 -5.25
CA TYR A 292 -12.73 0.02 -4.23
C TYR A 292 -11.33 -0.32 -4.75
N SER A 293 -10.33 0.32 -4.21
CA SER A 293 -8.91 0.15 -4.53
C SER A 293 -8.03 0.28 -3.30
N ILE A 294 -6.73 0.04 -3.47
CA ILE A 294 -5.75 0.21 -2.39
C ILE A 294 -5.74 1.67 -1.90
N GLY A 295 -5.82 1.85 -0.59
CA GLY A 295 -5.84 3.16 0.05
C GLY A 295 -7.23 3.70 0.37
N ASP A 296 -8.30 3.19 -0.28
CA ASP A 296 -9.68 3.64 -0.01
C ASP A 296 -10.12 3.26 1.41
N THR A 297 -10.97 4.08 1.99
CA THR A 297 -11.68 3.71 3.21
C THR A 297 -13.05 3.12 2.88
N VAL A 298 -13.42 2.09 3.63
CA VAL A 298 -14.63 1.30 3.42
C VAL A 298 -15.37 1.08 4.72
N GLN A 299 -16.68 0.88 4.65
CA GLN A 299 -17.44 0.51 5.81
C GLN A 299 -17.49 -1.02 5.93
N VAL A 300 -17.19 -1.54 7.13
CA VAL A 300 -17.32 -2.97 7.47
C VAL A 300 -18.37 -3.13 8.58
N ARG A 301 -19.36 -3.95 8.30
CA ARG A 301 -20.45 -4.28 9.22
C ARG A 301 -20.41 -5.78 9.52
N ILE A 302 -20.32 -6.14 10.80
CA ILE A 302 -20.33 -7.55 11.23
C ILE A 302 -21.41 -7.72 12.29
N ASN A 303 -22.24 -8.74 12.13
CA ASN A 303 -23.25 -9.10 13.12
C ASN A 303 -23.34 -10.63 13.20
N ASP A 304 -22.79 -11.19 14.25
CA ASP A 304 -22.77 -12.63 14.51
C ASP A 304 -22.68 -12.92 16.02
N ASP A 305 -22.39 -14.16 16.38
CA ASP A 305 -22.30 -14.59 17.78
C ASP A 305 -21.15 -13.93 18.54
N TYR A 306 -20.09 -13.50 17.86
CA TYR A 306 -18.97 -12.78 18.47
C TYR A 306 -19.28 -11.28 18.64
N PHE A 307 -20.04 -10.70 17.71
CA PHE A 307 -20.51 -9.32 17.75
C PHE A 307 -22.05 -9.25 17.76
N PRO A 308 -22.73 -9.71 18.84
CA PRO A 308 -24.19 -9.81 18.87
C PRO A 308 -24.92 -8.46 18.83
N SER A 309 -24.27 -7.39 19.22
CA SER A 309 -24.79 -6.01 19.11
C SER A 309 -24.46 -5.35 17.76
N GLY A 310 -23.78 -6.07 16.88
CA GLY A 310 -23.23 -5.56 15.64
C GLY A 310 -21.96 -4.73 15.81
N LEU A 311 -21.02 -4.89 14.90
CA LEU A 311 -19.82 -4.07 14.76
C LEU A 311 -19.94 -3.25 13.48
N ASN A 312 -19.65 -1.94 13.55
CA ASN A 312 -19.65 -1.04 12.41
C ASN A 312 -18.40 -0.18 12.45
N LEU A 313 -17.50 -0.39 11.48
CA LEU A 313 -16.20 0.29 11.42
C LEU A 313 -16.01 0.93 10.06
N ILE A 314 -15.33 2.08 10.03
CA ILE A 314 -14.71 2.62 8.84
C ILE A 314 -13.23 2.20 8.90
N LEU A 315 -12.80 1.47 7.88
CA LEU A 315 -11.46 0.90 7.80
C LEU A 315 -10.83 1.24 6.45
N ARG A 316 -9.51 1.33 6.44
CA ARG A 316 -8.73 1.63 5.25
C ARG A 316 -8.13 0.36 4.65
N ILE A 317 -8.20 0.22 3.32
CA ILE A 317 -7.58 -0.88 2.59
C ILE A 317 -6.08 -0.63 2.47
N VAL A 318 -5.28 -1.40 3.20
CA VAL A 318 -3.81 -1.32 3.17
C VAL A 318 -3.17 -2.47 2.41
N GLY A 319 -3.93 -3.52 2.13
CA GLY A 319 -3.49 -4.66 1.35
C GLY A 319 -4.65 -5.35 0.65
N MET A 320 -4.37 -5.90 -0.51
CA MET A 320 -5.29 -6.74 -1.27
C MET A 320 -4.54 -7.97 -1.79
N SER A 321 -5.17 -9.14 -1.68
CA SER A 321 -4.70 -10.38 -2.30
C SER A 321 -5.81 -10.92 -3.18
N VAL A 322 -5.56 -11.02 -4.47
CA VAL A 322 -6.53 -11.53 -5.44
C VAL A 322 -6.13 -12.95 -5.83
N ASN A 323 -7.07 -13.86 -5.66
CA ASN A 323 -6.91 -15.26 -6.00
C ASN A 323 -8.00 -15.68 -6.98
N PRO A 324 -7.73 -15.64 -8.29
CA PRO A 324 -8.64 -16.16 -9.30
C PRO A 324 -8.84 -17.65 -9.10
N GLY A 325 -10.10 -18.05 -8.96
CA GLY A 325 -10.45 -19.46 -8.72
C GLY A 325 -10.27 -20.31 -9.97
N GLU A 326 -9.53 -21.41 -9.88
CA GLU A 326 -9.41 -22.38 -10.99
C GLU A 326 -10.71 -23.19 -11.18
N ASN A 327 -11.42 -23.47 -10.08
CA ASN A 327 -12.66 -24.28 -10.06
C ASN A 327 -13.76 -23.65 -9.18
N GLY A 328 -13.71 -22.35 -8.95
CA GLY A 328 -14.66 -21.62 -8.10
C GLY A 328 -14.58 -20.12 -8.38
N PRO A 329 -15.38 -19.33 -7.66
CA PRO A 329 -15.38 -17.88 -7.86
C PRO A 329 -14.05 -17.26 -7.45
N ASP A 330 -13.63 -16.24 -8.19
CA ASP A 330 -12.52 -15.38 -7.82
C ASP A 330 -12.77 -14.73 -6.46
N ARG A 331 -11.73 -14.64 -5.65
CA ARG A 331 -11.78 -14.08 -4.30
C ARG A 331 -10.76 -12.98 -4.12
N VAL A 332 -11.16 -11.96 -3.38
CA VAL A 332 -10.27 -10.92 -2.89
C VAL A 332 -10.23 -10.99 -1.37
N THR A 333 -9.02 -11.05 -0.82
CA THR A 333 -8.80 -10.83 0.60
C THR A 333 -8.32 -9.40 0.79
N LEU A 334 -9.08 -8.61 1.53
CA LEU A 334 -8.69 -7.24 1.92
C LEU A 334 -8.05 -7.28 3.29
N THR A 335 -6.93 -6.60 3.42
CA THR A 335 -6.28 -6.27 4.69
C THR A 335 -6.63 -4.83 5.04
N LEU A 336 -7.31 -4.65 6.15
CA LEU A 336 -7.93 -3.40 6.55
C LEU A 336 -7.37 -2.94 7.88
N THR A 337 -7.10 -1.64 8.01
CA THR A 337 -6.70 -1.01 9.27
C THR A 337 -7.63 0.14 9.63
N ARG A 338 -7.64 0.57 10.87
CA ARG A 338 -8.34 1.80 11.25
C ARG A 338 -7.71 2.98 10.49
N GLU A 339 -8.57 3.86 9.97
CA GLU A 339 -8.10 5.11 9.39
C GLU A 339 -7.42 5.94 10.47
N LEU A 340 -6.22 6.40 10.17
CA LEU A 340 -5.57 7.42 10.98
C LEU A 340 -6.23 8.77 10.68
N ALA A 341 -6.51 9.56 11.71
CA ALA A 341 -7.09 10.89 11.52
C ALA A 341 -6.31 11.67 10.47
N SER A 342 -7.01 12.33 9.56
CA SER A 342 -6.42 13.07 8.43
C SER A 342 -5.33 14.04 8.90
N GLY A 343 -4.12 13.86 8.43
CA GLY A 343 -2.91 14.58 8.86
C GLY A 343 -1.93 13.75 9.68
N SER A 344 -2.26 12.49 9.93
CA SER A 344 -1.41 11.54 10.64
C SER A 344 -1.01 10.44 9.68
N VAL A 345 0.10 10.63 9.00
CA VAL A 345 0.75 9.57 8.24
C VAL A 345 1.66 8.83 9.22
N VAL A 346 1.43 7.54 9.41
CA VAL A 346 2.30 6.66 10.20
C VAL A 346 3.50 6.22 9.42
#